data_a886d24927c4351ed1d4e60993f9093f
#
_entry.id   a886d24927c4351ed1d4e60993f9093f
#
_cell.length_a   1.000
_cell.length_b   1.000
_cell.length_c   1.000
_cell.angle_alpha   90.00
_cell.angle_beta   90.00
_cell.angle_gamma   90.00
#
_symmetry.space_group_name_H-M   'P 1'
#
loop_
_entity.id
_entity.type
_entity.pdbx_description
1 polymer ?
#
loop_
_entity_poly.entity_id
_entity_poly.type
_entity_poly.pdbx_seq_one_letter_code
_entity_poly.pdbx_strand_id
1 'polypeptide(L)'
;MVVKTLLPWVVGMVLIVSICNGEEANGLRLTAQKTVLEREKDRDAFVQWDKVQKALGLKVSARNISFNELPEGTIDYVVIVRRWGQIPAAYESYSGSEKLPALPKGAEVNVTVGKVPLGGYELSGNRKQYQDSIEGWQIIAKHGAVETVKITSTSSFDKLLAKAKPAKK
;
A
#
# COMPACT_ATOMS: atom_id res chain seq x y z
N MET A 1 10.46 21.24 48.31
CA MET A 1 9.56 21.62 47.22
C MET A 1 10.22 21.16 45.91
N VAL A 2 9.87 20.00 45.39
CA VAL A 2 10.54 19.37 44.25
C VAL A 2 9.61 19.55 43.03
N VAL A 3 10.06 20.36 42.10
CA VAL A 3 9.35 20.59 40.82
C VAL A 3 9.70 19.45 39.86
N LYS A 4 8.75 18.54 39.59
CA LYS A 4 8.86 17.54 38.53
C LYS A 4 8.55 18.18 37.18
N THR A 5 9.57 18.40 36.39
CA THR A 5 9.47 18.77 35.00
C THR A 5 9.06 17.55 34.17
N LEU A 6 7.84 17.55 33.65
CA LEU A 6 7.36 16.60 32.64
C LEU A 6 7.91 17.01 31.29
N LEU A 7 8.85 16.20 30.74
CA LEU A 7 9.23 16.32 29.34
C LEU A 7 8.12 15.74 28.46
N PRO A 8 7.62 16.44 27.44
CA PRO A 8 6.73 15.86 26.47
C PRO A 8 7.51 14.94 25.52
N TRP A 9 7.03 13.73 25.39
CA TRP A 9 7.49 12.77 24.39
C TRP A 9 7.08 13.27 23.01
N VAL A 10 8.05 13.78 22.25
CA VAL A 10 7.89 14.06 20.82
C VAL A 10 7.95 12.72 20.11
N VAL A 11 6.78 12.20 19.75
CA VAL A 11 6.67 11.05 18.83
C VAL A 11 7.08 11.56 17.45
N GLY A 12 8.33 11.31 17.09
CA GLY A 12 8.86 11.59 15.77
C GLY A 12 8.14 10.73 14.73
N MET A 13 7.20 11.33 14.02
CA MET A 13 6.55 10.75 12.86
C MET A 13 7.58 10.69 11.73
N VAL A 14 8.20 9.54 11.54
CA VAL A 14 9.08 9.28 10.39
C VAL A 14 8.18 9.23 9.14
N LEU A 15 8.09 10.36 8.45
CA LEU A 15 7.54 10.43 7.10
C LEU A 15 8.45 9.63 6.17
N ILE A 16 8.07 8.38 5.92
CA ILE A 16 8.63 7.62 4.80
C ILE A 16 8.03 8.26 3.54
N VAL A 17 8.78 9.15 2.92
CA VAL A 17 8.48 9.67 1.59
C VAL A 17 8.63 8.53 0.61
N SER A 18 7.58 7.74 0.44
CA SER A 18 7.48 6.81 -0.70
C SER A 18 7.26 7.67 -1.94
N ILE A 19 8.14 7.51 -2.92
CA ILE A 19 8.05 8.15 -4.22
C ILE A 19 6.63 7.92 -4.76
N CYS A 20 5.84 8.98 -4.83
CA CYS A 20 4.52 8.97 -5.46
C CYS A 20 4.73 8.85 -6.95
N ASN A 21 4.52 7.68 -7.53
CA ASN A 21 4.33 7.57 -8.96
C ASN A 21 2.95 8.13 -9.27
N GLY A 22 2.91 9.30 -9.90
CA GLY A 22 1.67 9.91 -10.39
C GLY A 22 1.63 9.79 -11.90
N GLU A 23 0.47 9.47 -12.45
CA GLU A 23 0.22 9.47 -13.89
C GLU A 23 -1.08 10.21 -14.20
N GLU A 24 -1.11 10.90 -15.33
CA GLU A 24 -2.25 11.69 -15.78
C GLU A 24 -2.67 11.19 -17.16
N ALA A 25 -3.93 10.85 -17.31
CA ALA A 25 -4.52 10.53 -18.60
C ALA A 25 -6.03 10.79 -18.58
N ASN A 26 -6.58 11.16 -19.72
CA ASN A 26 -8.02 11.32 -19.92
C ASN A 26 -8.73 12.21 -18.88
N GLY A 27 -8.02 13.22 -18.37
CA GLY A 27 -8.57 14.17 -17.39
C GLY A 27 -8.54 13.66 -15.94
N LEU A 28 -7.95 12.53 -15.66
CA LEU A 28 -7.76 11.99 -14.31
C LEU A 28 -6.27 11.94 -13.95
N ARG A 29 -5.93 12.47 -12.77
CA ARG A 29 -4.63 12.28 -12.15
C ARG A 29 -4.75 11.25 -11.03
N LEU A 30 -3.93 10.19 -11.09
CA LEU A 30 -3.81 9.20 -10.04
C LEU A 30 -2.45 9.31 -9.35
N THR A 31 -2.47 9.18 -8.04
CA THR A 31 -1.26 8.94 -7.24
C THR A 31 -1.53 7.83 -6.25
N ALA A 32 -0.50 7.06 -5.89
CA ALA A 32 -0.64 6.00 -4.91
C ALA A 32 0.58 5.89 -4.00
N GLN A 33 0.32 5.59 -2.74
CA GLN A 33 1.35 5.37 -1.74
C GLN A 33 0.99 4.20 -0.83
N LYS A 34 2.00 3.47 -0.35
CA LYS A 34 1.81 2.42 0.65
C LYS A 34 1.41 3.04 1.98
N THR A 35 0.44 2.43 2.67
CA THR A 35 0.01 2.85 4.00
C THR A 35 -0.13 1.65 4.92
N VAL A 36 0.24 1.80 6.19
CA VAL A 36 0.02 0.80 7.22
C VAL A 36 -1.41 0.95 7.72
N LEU A 37 -2.22 -0.09 7.60
CA LEU A 37 -3.61 -0.13 8.07
C LEU A 37 -3.68 -0.66 9.50
N GLU A 38 -2.95 -1.73 9.76
CA GLU A 38 -2.92 -2.41 11.05
C GLU A 38 -1.50 -2.90 11.34
N ARG A 39 -1.12 -2.90 12.60
CA ARG A 39 0.13 -3.48 13.07
C ARG A 39 -0.09 -4.08 14.44
N GLU A 40 0.16 -5.37 14.54
CA GLU A 40 0.19 -6.10 15.80
C GLU A 40 1.60 -6.60 16.06
N LYS A 41 1.99 -6.57 17.31
CA LYS A 41 3.30 -7.04 17.75
C LYS A 41 3.07 -7.94 18.96
N ASP A 42 3.39 -9.21 18.78
CA ASP A 42 3.33 -10.20 19.85
C ASP A 42 4.76 -10.44 20.36
N ARG A 43 4.94 -10.15 21.65
CA ARG A 43 6.23 -10.25 22.31
C ARG A 43 6.32 -11.60 23.04
N ASP A 44 7.10 -12.51 22.50
CA ASP A 44 7.44 -13.72 23.21
C ASP A 44 8.48 -13.41 24.29
N ALA A 45 8.12 -13.59 25.56
CA ALA A 45 8.98 -13.29 26.71
C ALA A 45 10.25 -14.16 26.76
N PHE A 46 10.26 -15.29 26.06
CA PHE A 46 11.38 -16.25 26.07
C PHE A 46 12.28 -16.17 24.85
N VAL A 47 11.89 -15.42 23.82
CA VAL A 47 12.61 -15.31 22.55
C VAL A 47 12.96 -13.86 22.28
N GLN A 48 14.19 -13.60 21.82
CA GLN A 48 14.63 -12.24 21.45
C GLN A 48 13.94 -11.71 20.16
N TRP A 49 12.95 -12.42 19.64
CA TRP A 49 12.24 -12.12 18.40
C TRP A 49 10.81 -11.79 18.70
N ASP A 50 10.38 -10.61 18.27
CA ASP A 50 8.98 -10.23 18.30
C ASP A 50 8.32 -10.64 16.98
N LYS A 51 7.23 -11.40 17.05
CA LYS A 51 6.41 -11.69 15.89
C LYS A 51 5.63 -10.44 15.52
N VAL A 52 5.71 -10.02 14.28
CA VAL A 52 5.03 -8.84 13.76
C VAL A 52 4.05 -9.23 12.67
N GLN A 53 2.81 -8.81 12.82
CA GLN A 53 1.80 -8.89 11.78
C GLN A 53 1.41 -7.47 11.38
N LYS A 54 1.35 -7.21 10.08
CA LYS A 54 0.97 -5.92 9.52
C LYS A 54 -0.07 -6.14 8.44
N ALA A 55 -1.03 -5.24 8.32
CA ALA A 55 -1.82 -5.12 7.12
C ALA A 55 -1.42 -3.82 6.43
N LEU A 56 -0.99 -3.93 5.18
CA LEU A 56 -0.69 -2.79 4.34
C LEU A 56 -1.78 -2.61 3.29
N GLY A 57 -2.04 -1.36 2.95
CA GLY A 57 -2.89 -0.98 1.83
C GLY A 57 -2.20 0.05 0.95
N LEU A 58 -2.88 0.41 -0.13
CA LEU A 58 -2.48 1.51 -0.99
C LEU A 58 -3.49 2.64 -0.82
N LYS A 59 -3.03 3.81 -0.37
CA LYS A 59 -3.82 5.03 -0.40
C LYS A 59 -3.70 5.62 -1.79
N VAL A 60 -4.82 5.63 -2.53
CA VAL A 60 -4.93 6.16 -3.88
C VAL A 60 -5.62 7.50 -3.82
N SER A 61 -5.00 8.54 -4.34
CA SER A 61 -5.66 9.82 -4.61
C SER A 61 -6.01 9.90 -6.08
N ALA A 62 -7.28 10.17 -6.37
CA ALA A 62 -7.81 10.37 -7.71
C ALA A 62 -8.36 11.78 -7.82
N ARG A 63 -7.78 12.61 -8.71
CA ARG A 63 -8.17 14.00 -8.93
C ARG A 63 -8.64 14.22 -10.35
N ASN A 64 -9.82 14.79 -10.50
CA ASN A 64 -10.32 15.26 -11.80
C ASN A 64 -9.60 16.54 -12.22
N ILE A 65 -8.80 16.45 -13.27
CA ILE A 65 -8.10 17.60 -13.88
C ILE A 65 -8.75 18.04 -15.21
N SER A 66 -9.86 17.41 -15.59
CA SER A 66 -10.63 17.79 -16.78
C SER A 66 -11.54 18.99 -16.52
N PHE A 67 -12.11 19.54 -17.60
CA PHE A 67 -13.10 20.60 -17.52
C PHE A 67 -14.51 20.08 -17.23
N ASN A 68 -14.75 18.80 -17.36
CA ASN A 68 -16.03 18.14 -17.18
C ASN A 68 -16.03 17.25 -15.92
N GLU A 69 -17.23 16.92 -15.45
CA GLU A 69 -17.39 15.88 -14.45
C GLU A 69 -16.98 14.51 -15.02
N LEU A 70 -16.25 13.74 -14.24
CA LEU A 70 -15.96 12.34 -14.55
C LEU A 70 -17.02 11.46 -13.90
N PRO A 71 -17.63 10.51 -14.64
CA PRO A 71 -18.66 9.61 -14.10
C PRO A 71 -18.11 8.66 -13.04
N GLU A 72 -18.99 7.95 -12.37
CA GLU A 72 -18.60 6.85 -11.48
C GLU A 72 -17.77 5.81 -12.22
N GLY A 73 -16.85 5.17 -11.48
CA GLY A 73 -15.94 4.19 -12.02
C GLY A 73 -15.48 3.18 -11.00
N THR A 74 -14.35 2.54 -11.30
CA THR A 74 -13.67 1.59 -10.41
C THR A 74 -12.17 1.85 -10.37
N ILE A 75 -11.58 1.45 -9.25
CA ILE A 75 -10.12 1.38 -9.06
C ILE A 75 -9.79 -0.09 -8.88
N ASP A 76 -9.27 -0.71 -9.93
CA ASP A 76 -8.75 -2.08 -9.86
C ASP A 76 -7.30 -2.04 -9.37
N TYR A 77 -6.94 -3.01 -8.55
CA TYR A 77 -5.58 -3.08 -8.02
C TYR A 77 -5.03 -4.50 -8.03
N VAL A 78 -3.72 -4.59 -8.16
CA VAL A 78 -2.94 -5.81 -7.94
C VAL A 78 -1.72 -5.46 -7.11
N VAL A 79 -1.50 -6.20 -6.02
CA VAL A 79 -0.33 -6.05 -5.13
C VAL A 79 0.44 -7.36 -5.11
N ILE A 80 1.75 -7.31 -5.32
CA ILE A 80 2.62 -8.48 -5.31
C ILE A 80 3.46 -8.46 -4.04
N VAL A 81 3.38 -9.55 -3.29
CA VAL A 81 4.10 -9.77 -2.04
C VAL A 81 5.13 -10.87 -2.23
N ARG A 82 6.34 -10.60 -1.80
CA ARG A 82 7.36 -11.62 -1.60
C ARG A 82 7.27 -12.14 -0.18
N ARG A 83 7.09 -13.45 -0.04
CA ARG A 83 7.05 -14.13 1.26
C ARG A 83 8.45 -14.36 1.78
N TRP A 84 8.69 -13.93 3.02
CA TRP A 84 9.95 -14.18 3.68
C TRP A 84 10.10 -15.66 4.11
N GLY A 85 11.34 -16.15 4.13
CA GLY A 85 11.66 -17.49 4.62
C GLY A 85 11.37 -18.63 3.64
N GLN A 86 10.86 -18.35 2.44
CA GLN A 86 10.65 -19.37 1.41
C GLN A 86 11.81 -19.41 0.40
N ILE A 87 12.32 -20.61 0.13
CA ILE A 87 13.38 -20.87 -0.86
C ILE A 87 12.89 -21.95 -1.82
N PRO A 88 12.75 -21.67 -3.15
CA PRO A 88 12.92 -20.39 -3.78
C PRO A 88 11.91 -19.34 -3.31
N ALA A 89 12.23 -18.04 -3.47
CA ALA A 89 11.35 -16.95 -3.07
C ALA A 89 9.96 -17.10 -3.67
N ALA A 90 8.94 -17.14 -2.82
CA ALA A 90 7.54 -17.22 -3.26
C ALA A 90 6.94 -15.82 -3.37
N TYR A 91 6.20 -15.62 -4.45
CA TYR A 91 5.45 -14.39 -4.71
C TYR A 91 3.96 -14.71 -4.72
N GLU A 92 3.20 -13.86 -4.05
CA GLU A 92 1.74 -13.92 -4.03
C GLU A 92 1.14 -12.63 -4.56
N SER A 93 0.04 -12.73 -5.31
CA SER A 93 -0.71 -11.59 -5.80
C SER A 93 -2.05 -11.45 -5.11
N TYR A 94 -2.32 -10.24 -4.66
CA TYR A 94 -3.60 -9.80 -4.09
C TYR A 94 -4.25 -8.85 -5.07
N SER A 95 -5.48 -9.09 -5.47
CA SER A 95 -6.21 -8.26 -6.41
C SER A 95 -7.62 -7.99 -5.94
N GLY A 96 -8.16 -6.87 -6.36
CA GLY A 96 -9.53 -6.47 -6.07
C GLY A 96 -9.92 -5.23 -6.85
N SER A 97 -11.13 -4.77 -6.58
CA SER A 97 -11.70 -3.58 -7.19
C SER A 97 -12.48 -2.78 -6.15
N GLU A 98 -12.31 -1.47 -6.14
CA GLU A 98 -13.00 -0.53 -5.26
C GLU A 98 -13.76 0.49 -6.11
N LYS A 99 -14.85 1.02 -5.57
CA LYS A 99 -15.65 2.03 -6.27
C LYS A 99 -14.93 3.38 -6.29
N LEU A 100 -14.92 4.02 -7.44
CA LEU A 100 -14.54 5.41 -7.62
C LEU A 100 -15.82 6.22 -7.82
N PRO A 101 -16.17 7.15 -6.90
CA PRO A 101 -17.37 7.97 -7.06
C PRO A 101 -17.21 8.92 -8.26
N ALA A 102 -18.31 9.48 -8.72
CA ALA A 102 -18.29 10.56 -9.69
C ALA A 102 -17.45 11.73 -9.16
N LEU A 103 -16.60 12.30 -10.00
CA LEU A 103 -15.68 13.37 -9.64
C LEU A 103 -16.07 14.66 -10.37
N PRO A 104 -16.67 15.64 -9.69
CA PRO A 104 -16.84 16.99 -10.22
C PRO A 104 -15.51 17.61 -10.67
N LYS A 105 -15.55 18.60 -11.53
CA LYS A 105 -14.35 19.34 -11.98
C LYS A 105 -13.49 19.77 -10.78
N GLY A 106 -12.21 19.43 -10.82
CA GLY A 106 -11.23 19.80 -9.80
C GLY A 106 -11.33 19.02 -8.49
N ALA A 107 -12.35 18.17 -8.32
CA ALA A 107 -12.52 17.34 -7.13
C ALA A 107 -11.43 16.28 -7.01
N GLU A 108 -11.14 15.95 -5.76
CA GLU A 108 -10.18 14.89 -5.39
C GLU A 108 -10.81 13.97 -4.37
N VAL A 109 -10.60 12.67 -4.55
CA VAL A 109 -11.02 11.64 -3.60
C VAL A 109 -9.83 10.77 -3.22
N ASN A 110 -9.81 10.36 -1.96
CA ASN A 110 -8.84 9.39 -1.45
C ASN A 110 -9.53 8.07 -1.16
N VAL A 111 -9.08 7.01 -1.81
CA VAL A 111 -9.56 5.64 -1.63
C VAL A 111 -8.43 4.78 -1.11
N THR A 112 -8.68 3.97 -0.08
CA THR A 112 -7.72 2.97 0.37
C THR A 112 -8.08 1.63 -0.23
N VAL A 113 -7.17 1.08 -1.02
CA VAL A 113 -7.37 -0.20 -1.71
C VAL A 113 -6.38 -1.25 -1.21
N GLY A 114 -6.80 -2.51 -1.22
CA GLY A 114 -5.96 -3.65 -0.89
C GLY A 114 -5.61 -3.72 0.60
N LYS A 115 -6.21 -4.66 1.33
CA LYS A 115 -5.74 -5.04 2.66
C LYS A 115 -4.88 -6.28 2.53
N VAL A 116 -3.55 -6.09 2.55
CA VAL A 116 -2.56 -7.15 2.30
C VAL A 116 -1.89 -7.54 3.61
N PRO A 117 -2.08 -8.77 4.10
CA PRO A 117 -1.46 -9.24 5.33
C PRO A 117 0.03 -9.54 5.08
N LEU A 118 0.89 -8.98 5.92
CA LEU A 118 2.33 -9.21 5.94
C LEU A 118 2.74 -9.74 7.31
N GLY A 119 3.46 -10.85 7.32
CA GLY A 119 4.02 -11.45 8.52
C GLY A 119 5.53 -11.30 8.59
N GLY A 120 6.08 -11.47 9.80
CA GLY A 120 7.53 -11.46 9.97
C GLY A 120 7.96 -11.42 11.41
N TYR A 121 9.26 -11.18 11.60
CA TYR A 121 9.91 -11.11 12.89
C TYR A 121 10.80 -9.88 12.97
N GLU A 122 10.81 -9.22 14.12
CA GLU A 122 11.74 -8.15 14.47
C GLU A 122 12.63 -8.61 15.62
N LEU A 123 13.94 -8.41 15.51
CA LEU A 123 14.87 -8.70 16.61
C LEU A 123 14.80 -7.56 17.63
N SER A 124 14.51 -7.89 18.88
CA SER A 124 14.48 -6.92 19.98
C SER A 124 15.84 -6.23 20.12
N GLY A 125 15.86 -4.90 20.09
CA GLY A 125 17.09 -4.10 20.21
C GLY A 125 17.95 -3.98 18.95
N ASN A 126 17.62 -4.68 17.87
CA ASN A 126 18.32 -4.59 16.59
C ASN A 126 17.30 -4.27 15.48
N ARG A 127 17.62 -3.34 14.57
CA ARG A 127 16.71 -2.94 13.47
C ARG A 127 16.58 -4.00 12.36
N LYS A 128 17.10 -5.20 12.57
CA LYS A 128 16.97 -6.29 11.60
C LYS A 128 15.52 -6.80 11.60
N GLN A 129 14.91 -6.75 10.44
CA GLN A 129 13.55 -7.20 10.20
C GLN A 129 13.60 -8.33 9.17
N TYR A 130 12.92 -9.42 9.49
CA TYR A 130 12.73 -10.57 8.61
C TYR A 130 11.24 -10.69 8.33
N GLN A 131 10.77 -10.05 7.28
CA GLN A 131 9.34 -9.95 7.02
C GLN A 131 9.02 -9.99 5.53
N ASP A 132 7.77 -10.31 5.25
CA ASP A 132 7.19 -10.18 3.93
C ASP A 132 7.32 -8.76 3.40
N SER A 133 7.47 -8.60 2.10
CA SER A 133 7.63 -7.29 1.46
C SER A 133 6.71 -7.13 0.26
N ILE A 134 6.18 -5.91 0.08
CA ILE A 134 5.50 -5.55 -1.17
C ILE A 134 6.58 -5.20 -2.20
N GLU A 135 6.68 -6.04 -3.23
CA GLU A 135 7.67 -5.90 -4.31
C GLU A 135 7.15 -5.04 -5.46
N GLY A 136 5.86 -5.05 -5.67
CA GLY A 136 5.24 -4.23 -6.69
C GLY A 136 3.74 -4.11 -6.54
N TRP A 137 3.17 -3.09 -7.14
CA TRP A 137 1.74 -2.91 -7.25
C TRP A 137 1.37 -2.20 -8.55
N GLN A 138 0.14 -2.42 -8.98
CA GLN A 138 -0.48 -1.77 -10.12
C GLN A 138 -1.87 -1.30 -9.73
N ILE A 139 -2.26 -0.14 -10.21
CA ILE A 139 -3.58 0.44 -10.04
C ILE A 139 -4.07 0.88 -11.41
N ILE A 140 -5.32 0.56 -11.71
CA ILE A 140 -6.02 0.92 -12.93
C ILE A 140 -7.32 1.59 -12.55
N ALA A 141 -7.49 2.87 -12.90
CA ALA A 141 -8.78 3.52 -12.81
C ALA A 141 -9.55 3.32 -14.11
N LYS A 142 -10.84 3.00 -13.98
CA LYS A 142 -11.76 2.77 -15.09
C LYS A 142 -13.03 3.58 -14.88
N HIS A 143 -13.54 4.16 -15.96
CA HIS A 143 -14.88 4.71 -16.04
C HIS A 143 -15.71 3.88 -17.02
N GLY A 144 -16.68 3.13 -16.50
CA GLY A 144 -17.36 2.08 -17.27
C GLY A 144 -16.40 0.97 -17.67
N ALA A 145 -16.36 0.58 -18.94
CA ALA A 145 -15.46 -0.44 -19.50
C ALA A 145 -14.11 0.11 -19.96
N VAL A 146 -13.89 1.43 -19.89
CA VAL A 146 -12.71 2.09 -20.44
C VAL A 146 -11.67 2.29 -19.35
N GLU A 147 -10.45 1.79 -19.61
CA GLU A 147 -9.28 2.11 -18.79
C GLU A 147 -8.92 3.58 -19.00
N THR A 148 -8.92 4.34 -17.89
CA THR A 148 -8.66 5.78 -17.95
C THR A 148 -7.21 6.07 -17.64
N VAL A 149 -6.69 5.53 -16.51
CA VAL A 149 -5.30 5.74 -16.07
C VAL A 149 -4.79 4.45 -15.44
N LYS A 150 -3.54 4.10 -15.77
CA LYS A 150 -2.83 2.95 -15.19
C LYS A 150 -1.51 3.42 -14.60
N ILE A 151 -1.27 3.11 -13.33
CA ILE A 151 0.00 3.38 -12.66
C ILE A 151 0.60 2.09 -12.10
N THR A 152 1.92 1.98 -12.15
CA THR A 152 2.68 0.86 -11.59
C THR A 152 3.81 1.35 -10.72
N SER A 153 4.11 0.62 -9.66
CA SER A 153 5.22 0.96 -8.74
C SER A 153 6.61 0.67 -9.31
N THR A 154 6.69 -0.18 -10.32
CA THR A 154 7.97 -0.61 -10.92
C THR A 154 7.77 -1.00 -12.37
N SER A 155 8.76 -0.73 -13.20
CA SER A 155 8.79 -1.14 -14.61
C SER A 155 8.87 -2.66 -14.82
N SER A 156 9.28 -3.41 -13.80
CA SER A 156 9.34 -4.87 -13.83
C SER A 156 8.06 -5.55 -13.31
N PHE A 157 6.96 -4.80 -13.13
CA PHE A 157 5.72 -5.32 -12.54
C PHE A 157 5.21 -6.57 -13.25
N ASP A 158 5.16 -6.58 -14.59
CA ASP A 158 4.63 -7.71 -15.36
C ASP A 158 5.49 -8.98 -15.17
N LYS A 159 6.81 -8.83 -15.03
CA LYS A 159 7.73 -9.95 -14.73
C LYS A 159 7.50 -10.50 -13.32
N LEU A 160 7.18 -9.65 -12.35
CA LEU A 160 6.83 -10.07 -10.99
C LEU A 160 5.46 -10.76 -10.97
N LEU A 161 4.48 -10.21 -11.69
CA LEU A 161 3.13 -10.77 -11.79
C LEU A 161 3.15 -12.18 -12.39
N ALA A 162 3.96 -12.40 -13.43
CA ALA A 162 4.12 -13.73 -14.04
C ALA A 162 4.70 -14.79 -13.10
N LYS A 163 5.42 -14.39 -12.05
CA LYS A 163 5.95 -15.28 -11.01
C LYS A 163 5.02 -15.46 -9.82
N ALA A 164 4.06 -14.56 -9.65
CA ALA A 164 3.20 -14.55 -8.49
C ALA A 164 2.05 -15.56 -8.63
N LYS A 165 1.74 -16.26 -7.54
CA LYS A 165 0.53 -17.10 -7.45
C LYS A 165 -0.59 -16.28 -6.81
N PRO A 166 -1.86 -16.47 -7.21
CA PRO A 166 -2.97 -15.84 -6.51
C PRO A 166 -2.96 -16.21 -5.03
N ALA A 167 -3.11 -15.22 -4.16
CA ALA A 167 -3.24 -15.47 -2.74
C ALA A 167 -4.50 -16.30 -2.46
N LYS A 168 -4.37 -17.30 -1.61
CA LYS A 168 -5.54 -18.07 -1.16
C LYS A 168 -6.40 -17.16 -0.29
N LYS A 169 -7.68 -17.10 -0.63
CA LYS A 169 -8.70 -16.39 0.18
C LYS A 169 -8.96 -17.11 1.49
#